data_8f9df1042ea8822d4289c812a94407a2
#
_entry.id   8f9df1042ea8822d4289c812a94407a2
#
_cell.length_a   1.000
_cell.length_b   1.000
_cell.length_c   1.000
_cell.angle_alpha   90.00
_cell.angle_beta   90.00
_cell.angle_gamma   90.00
#
_symmetry.space_group_name_H-M   'P 1'
#
loop_
_entity.id
_entity.type
_entity.pdbx_description
1 polymer ?
#
loop_
_entity_poly.entity_id
_entity_poly.type
_entity_poly.pdbx_seq_one_letter_code
_entity_poly.pdbx_strand_id
1 'polypeptide(L)'
;MWNNLRARMPKSWNTTRIENRYGGGIPDVHVCAESLPFWIELKATKTHRVNVSAHQVAWNFSYCQSGGVSFFLVSHLLSANLYLFDGNSGRGLAEHGLKSGSVGSGTMVPCLWSGSVGSGFFDDMLDIVRGRVGV
;
A
#
# COMPACT_ATOMS: atom_id res chain seq x y z
N MET A 1 -8.30 10.68 -2.99
CA MET A 1 -7.23 9.72 -3.27
C MET A 1 -7.67 8.58 -4.17
N TRP A 2 -8.67 7.81 -3.75
CA TRP A 2 -9.13 6.65 -4.53
C TRP A 2 -9.56 6.99 -5.96
N ASN A 3 -10.38 8.01 -6.14
CA ASN A 3 -10.88 8.36 -7.47
C ASN A 3 -9.75 8.71 -8.46
N ASN A 4 -8.75 9.45 -8.00
CA ASN A 4 -7.58 9.79 -8.80
C ASN A 4 -6.76 8.54 -9.15
N LEU A 5 -6.55 7.69 -8.17
CA LEU A 5 -5.80 6.46 -8.35
C LEU A 5 -6.51 5.51 -9.33
N ARG A 6 -7.82 5.32 -9.11
CA ARG A 6 -8.66 4.45 -9.96
C ARG A 6 -8.70 4.92 -11.41
N ALA A 7 -8.77 6.23 -11.63
CA ALA A 7 -8.81 6.80 -12.97
C ALA A 7 -7.52 6.54 -13.77
N ARG A 8 -6.40 6.34 -13.07
CA ARG A 8 -5.09 6.11 -13.69
C ARG A 8 -4.67 4.65 -13.75
N MET A 9 -5.38 3.78 -13.05
CA MET A 9 -5.11 2.34 -13.10
C MET A 9 -5.38 1.77 -14.49
N PRO A 10 -4.62 0.75 -14.90
CA PRO A 10 -4.95 0.01 -16.11
C PRO A 10 -6.39 -0.50 -16.05
N LYS A 11 -7.14 -0.32 -17.14
CA LYS A 11 -8.55 -0.71 -17.19
C LYS A 11 -8.75 -2.22 -17.09
N SER A 12 -7.73 -2.98 -17.44
CA SER A 12 -7.74 -4.44 -17.34
C SER A 12 -7.66 -4.96 -15.90
N TRP A 13 -7.25 -4.11 -14.95
CA TRP A 13 -7.19 -4.50 -13.54
C TRP A 13 -8.59 -4.57 -12.96
N ASN A 14 -8.94 -5.69 -12.34
CA ASN A 14 -10.17 -5.81 -11.58
C ASN A 14 -9.95 -5.22 -10.19
N THR A 15 -10.75 -4.23 -9.82
CA THR A 15 -10.64 -3.57 -8.52
C THR A 15 -11.97 -3.60 -7.80
N THR A 16 -11.92 -3.90 -6.50
CA THR A 16 -13.10 -3.89 -5.64
C THR A 16 -12.81 -3.02 -4.43
N ARG A 17 -13.57 -1.93 -4.29
CA ARG A 17 -13.51 -1.07 -3.11
C ARG A 17 -14.32 -1.72 -2.00
N ILE A 18 -13.69 -1.88 -0.83
CA ILE A 18 -14.35 -2.45 0.35
C ILE A 18 -14.72 -1.31 1.29
N GLU A 19 -15.98 -1.22 1.63
CA GLU A 19 -16.46 -0.32 2.67
C GLU A 19 -16.71 -1.14 3.93
N ASN A 20 -15.72 -1.20 4.81
CA ASN A 20 -15.84 -1.95 6.05
C ASN A 20 -16.20 -1.00 7.20
N ARG A 21 -17.50 -0.99 7.56
CA ARG A 21 -18.01 -0.14 8.63
C ARG A 21 -17.80 -0.72 10.02
N TYR A 22 -17.43 -1.98 10.11
CA TYR A 22 -17.39 -2.71 11.39
C TYR A 22 -15.98 -3.00 11.89
N GLY A 23 -14.96 -2.44 11.25
CA GLY A 23 -13.58 -2.67 11.64
C GLY A 23 -13.02 -3.99 11.14
N GLY A 24 -12.06 -4.56 11.86
CA GLY A 24 -11.41 -5.82 11.48
C GLY A 24 -10.15 -5.66 10.67
N GLY A 25 -9.82 -4.46 10.22
CA GLY A 25 -8.54 -4.14 9.58
C GLY A 25 -8.42 -4.59 8.14
N ILE A 26 -9.50 -5.02 7.50
CA ILE A 26 -9.49 -5.39 6.07
C ILE A 26 -9.12 -4.17 5.24
N PRO A 27 -8.15 -4.30 4.29
CA PRO A 27 -7.75 -3.17 3.43
C PRO A 27 -8.88 -2.63 2.56
N ASP A 28 -8.71 -1.39 2.10
CA ASP A 28 -9.73 -0.65 1.35
C ASP A 28 -10.03 -1.22 -0.02
N VAL A 29 -9.04 -1.78 -0.69
CA VAL A 29 -9.16 -2.17 -2.10
C VAL A 29 -8.57 -3.54 -2.32
N HIS A 30 -9.34 -4.39 -2.99
CA HIS A 30 -8.83 -5.64 -3.56
C HIS A 30 -8.57 -5.44 -5.05
N VAL A 31 -7.42 -5.90 -5.50
CA VAL A 31 -7.01 -5.83 -6.92
C VAL A 31 -6.69 -7.23 -7.41
N CYS A 32 -7.15 -7.53 -8.61
CA CYS A 32 -6.67 -8.68 -9.37
C CYS A 32 -6.14 -8.16 -10.70
N ALA A 33 -4.84 -8.29 -10.90
CA ALA A 33 -4.15 -7.77 -12.08
C ALA A 33 -3.30 -8.89 -12.67
N GLU A 34 -3.53 -9.23 -13.93
CA GLU A 34 -2.80 -10.30 -14.64
C GLU A 34 -2.75 -11.60 -13.83
N SER A 35 -3.90 -12.00 -13.30
CA SER A 35 -4.08 -13.20 -12.47
C SER A 35 -3.42 -13.13 -11.09
N LEU A 36 -2.90 -11.98 -10.68
CA LEU A 36 -2.26 -11.77 -9.38
C LEU A 36 -3.18 -10.98 -8.46
N PRO A 37 -3.70 -11.59 -7.38
CA PRO A 37 -4.53 -10.87 -6.40
C PRO A 37 -3.67 -10.19 -5.33
N PHE A 38 -4.04 -8.98 -4.94
CA PHE A 38 -3.41 -8.28 -3.83
C PHE A 38 -4.35 -7.24 -3.23
N TRP A 39 -4.03 -6.79 -2.03
CA TRP A 39 -4.81 -5.78 -1.31
C TRP A 39 -4.02 -4.50 -1.14
N ILE A 40 -4.74 -3.38 -1.12
CA ILE A 40 -4.15 -2.06 -0.85
C ILE A 40 -4.94 -1.36 0.24
N GLU A 41 -4.26 -0.97 1.33
CA GLU A 41 -4.78 -0.03 2.31
C GLU A 41 -4.37 1.38 1.91
N LEU A 42 -5.36 2.26 1.73
CA LEU A 42 -5.11 3.63 1.30
C LEU A 42 -4.97 4.54 2.52
N LYS A 43 -3.91 5.34 2.55
CA LYS A 43 -3.68 6.33 3.59
C LYS A 43 -3.32 7.67 2.95
N ALA A 44 -3.75 8.75 3.58
CA ALA A 44 -3.40 10.10 3.16
C ALA A 44 -2.95 10.91 4.37
N THR A 45 -1.92 11.71 4.22
CA THR A 45 -1.40 12.55 5.30
C THR A 45 -0.82 13.85 4.76
N LYS A 46 -0.89 14.90 5.58
CA LYS A 46 -0.23 16.19 5.32
C LYS A 46 1.11 16.31 6.05
N THR A 47 1.40 15.36 6.94
CA THR A 47 2.62 15.34 7.75
C THR A 47 3.41 14.08 7.45
N HIS A 48 4.31 13.69 8.35
CA HIS A 48 4.99 12.40 8.26
C HIS A 48 4.19 11.27 8.94
N ARG A 49 3.24 11.62 9.80
CA ARG A 49 2.47 10.63 10.56
C ARG A 49 1.48 9.93 9.68
N VAL A 50 1.37 8.61 9.87
CA VAL A 50 0.40 7.77 9.16
C VAL A 50 -0.44 7.05 10.21
N ASN A 51 -1.74 7.22 10.12
CA ASN A 51 -2.68 6.64 11.09
C ASN A 51 -3.03 5.22 10.68
N VAL A 52 -2.37 4.24 11.29
CA VAL A 52 -2.62 2.82 11.07
C VAL A 52 -3.14 2.22 12.37
N SER A 53 -4.33 1.65 12.35
CA SER A 53 -4.93 1.04 13.54
C SER A 53 -4.28 -0.31 13.86
N ALA A 54 -4.43 -0.76 15.11
CA ALA A 54 -3.95 -2.07 15.53
C ALA A 54 -4.60 -3.19 14.72
N HIS A 55 -5.88 -3.05 14.36
CA HIS A 55 -6.57 -4.04 13.52
C HIS A 55 -5.99 -4.09 12.12
N GLN A 56 -5.64 -2.96 11.53
CA GLN A 56 -5.02 -2.90 10.22
C GLN A 56 -3.62 -3.52 10.23
N VAL A 57 -2.84 -3.26 11.27
CA VAL A 57 -1.53 -3.88 11.46
C VAL A 57 -1.67 -5.41 11.52
N ALA A 58 -2.57 -5.89 12.38
CA ALA A 58 -2.75 -7.32 12.60
C ALA A 58 -3.26 -8.06 11.36
N TRP A 59 -4.26 -7.50 10.69
CA TRP A 59 -4.83 -8.12 9.50
C TRP A 59 -3.79 -8.27 8.40
N ASN A 60 -3.09 -7.19 8.10
CA ASN A 60 -2.10 -7.19 7.01
C ASN A 60 -0.91 -8.09 7.33
N PHE A 61 -0.44 -8.08 8.57
CA PHE A 61 0.63 -8.97 9.00
C PHE A 61 0.23 -10.45 8.84
N SER A 62 -0.94 -10.82 9.34
CA SER A 62 -1.45 -12.19 9.25
C SER A 62 -1.62 -12.64 7.80
N TYR A 63 -2.17 -11.75 6.96
CA TYR A 63 -2.36 -12.05 5.53
C TYR A 63 -1.04 -12.32 4.82
N CYS A 64 -0.03 -11.48 5.07
CA CYS A 64 1.29 -11.65 4.49
C CYS A 64 1.98 -12.92 5.00
N GLN A 65 1.82 -13.24 6.29
CA GLN A 65 2.38 -14.47 6.86
C GLN A 65 1.77 -15.73 6.24
N SER A 66 0.54 -15.62 5.77
CA SER A 66 -0.15 -16.74 5.09
C SER A 66 0.20 -16.84 3.59
N GLY A 67 1.11 -15.99 3.11
CA GLY A 67 1.57 -16.00 1.72
C GLY A 67 0.83 -15.02 0.81
N GLY A 68 -0.07 -14.20 1.35
CA GLY A 68 -0.77 -13.18 0.58
C GLY A 68 0.07 -11.94 0.35
N VAL A 69 -0.38 -11.10 -0.59
CA VAL A 69 0.26 -9.83 -0.90
C VAL A 69 -0.67 -8.69 -0.52
N SER A 70 -0.22 -7.80 0.35
CA SER A 70 -0.93 -6.58 0.68
C SER A 70 0.05 -5.42 0.84
N PHE A 71 -0.47 -4.21 0.65
CA PHE A 71 0.33 -2.99 0.72
C PHE A 71 -0.38 -1.91 1.50
N PHE A 72 0.41 -1.01 2.08
CA PHE A 72 -0.05 0.31 2.48
C PHE A 72 0.42 1.30 1.42
N LEU A 73 -0.50 2.03 0.83
CA LEU A 73 -0.19 3.11 -0.13
C LEU A 73 -0.54 4.43 0.52
N VAL A 74 0.48 5.25 0.76
CA VAL A 74 0.35 6.52 1.47
C VAL A 74 0.52 7.67 0.49
N SER A 75 -0.48 8.55 0.43
CA SER A 75 -0.43 9.80 -0.32
C SER A 75 -0.01 10.93 0.61
N HIS A 76 1.10 11.58 0.33
CA HIS A 76 1.51 12.80 1.01
C HIS A 76 0.92 14.00 0.27
N LEU A 77 -0.08 14.62 0.88
CA LEU A 77 -0.96 15.57 0.20
C LEU A 77 -0.26 16.86 -0.20
N LEU A 78 0.75 17.30 0.55
CA LEU A 78 1.46 18.56 0.26
C LEU A 78 2.49 18.41 -0.85
N SER A 79 3.10 17.24 -0.99
CA SER A 79 4.11 17.00 -2.02
C SER A 79 3.56 16.28 -3.26
N ALA A 80 2.33 15.77 -3.18
CA ALA A 80 1.72 14.90 -4.19
C ALA A 80 2.49 13.61 -4.45
N ASN A 81 3.37 13.20 -3.54
CA ASN A 81 4.09 11.94 -3.63
C ASN A 81 3.31 10.79 -3.03
N LEU A 82 3.50 9.62 -3.61
CA LEU A 82 3.01 8.35 -3.09
C LEU A 82 4.18 7.53 -2.51
N TYR A 83 3.88 6.77 -1.47
CA TYR A 83 4.83 5.86 -0.83
C TYR A 83 4.16 4.50 -0.67
N LEU A 84 4.80 3.47 -1.19
CA LEU A 84 4.30 2.09 -1.12
C LEU A 84 5.09 1.30 -0.09
N PHE A 85 4.38 0.71 0.86
CA PHE A 85 4.95 -0.14 1.92
C PHE A 85 4.34 -1.52 1.87
N ASP A 86 5.13 -2.51 2.27
CA ASP A 86 4.65 -3.88 2.42
C ASP A 86 3.60 -3.98 3.53
N GLY A 87 2.65 -4.90 3.39
CA GLY A 87 1.64 -5.15 4.43
C GLY A 87 2.24 -5.55 5.78
N ASN A 88 3.43 -6.15 5.81
CA ASN A 88 4.15 -6.45 7.04
C ASN A 88 4.66 -5.20 7.77
N SER A 89 4.69 -4.06 7.12
CA SER A 89 5.29 -2.84 7.65
C SER A 89 4.31 -1.96 8.43
N GLY A 90 3.08 -2.43 8.65
CA GLY A 90 2.03 -1.63 9.29
C GLY A 90 2.42 -1.08 10.66
N ARG A 91 3.04 -1.91 11.51
CA ARG A 91 3.46 -1.48 12.84
C ARG A 91 4.54 -0.40 12.80
N GLY A 92 5.58 -0.62 11.98
CA GLY A 92 6.63 0.37 11.80
C GLY A 92 6.09 1.67 11.22
N LEU A 93 5.17 1.57 10.28
CA LEU A 93 4.52 2.74 9.68
C LEU A 93 3.70 3.51 10.70
N ALA A 94 2.98 2.82 11.60
CA ALA A 94 2.22 3.44 12.67
C ALA A 94 3.15 4.16 13.68
N GLU A 95 4.31 3.59 13.98
CA GLU A 95 5.26 4.14 14.95
C GLU A 95 6.11 5.27 14.38
N HIS A 96 6.58 5.15 13.15
CA HIS A 96 7.57 6.04 12.54
C HIS A 96 7.03 6.90 11.39
N GLY A 97 5.90 6.53 10.81
CA GLY A 97 5.31 7.25 9.69
C GLY A 97 6.24 7.30 8.48
N LEU A 98 6.12 8.36 7.69
CA LEU A 98 6.91 8.55 6.47
C LEU A 98 8.38 8.84 6.72
N LYS A 99 8.78 9.13 7.95
CA LYS A 99 10.21 9.24 8.30
C LYS A 99 10.95 7.95 8.06
N SER A 100 10.25 6.82 8.12
CA SER A 100 10.78 5.51 7.83
C SER A 100 10.93 5.22 6.34
N GLY A 101 10.31 6.04 5.51
CA GLY A 101 10.16 5.77 4.08
C GLY A 101 11.30 6.23 3.19
N SER A 102 12.41 6.71 3.76
CA SER A 102 13.55 7.12 2.95
C SER A 102 14.30 5.89 2.44
N VAL A 103 14.31 5.73 1.13
CA VAL A 103 15.02 4.62 0.49
C VAL A 103 16.52 4.75 0.82
N GLY A 104 17.12 3.69 1.36
CA GLY A 104 18.54 3.64 1.66
C GLY A 104 18.97 4.39 2.92
N SER A 105 18.08 4.88 3.74
CA SER A 105 18.42 5.65 4.94
C SER A 105 18.68 4.80 6.18
N GLY A 106 18.62 3.51 6.09
CA GLY A 106 18.77 2.61 7.25
C GLY A 106 17.60 2.66 8.22
N THR A 107 16.44 3.15 7.80
CA THR A 107 15.24 3.22 8.61
C THR A 107 14.63 1.84 8.80
N MET A 108 13.84 1.70 9.89
CA MET A 108 13.27 0.41 10.29
C MET A 108 12.14 -0.08 9.39
N VAL A 109 11.61 0.78 8.50
CA VAL A 109 10.52 0.43 7.59
C VAL A 109 10.94 0.76 6.17
N PRO A 110 11.28 -0.25 5.35
CA PRO A 110 11.67 0.00 3.98
C PRO A 110 10.48 0.43 3.14
N CYS A 111 10.65 1.52 2.39
CA CYS A 111 9.72 1.94 1.37
C CYS A 111 10.01 1.16 0.09
N LEU A 112 9.00 0.48 -0.45
CA LEU A 112 9.15 -0.33 -1.65
C LEU A 112 9.19 0.52 -2.91
N TRP A 113 8.48 1.63 -2.91
CA TRP A 113 8.41 2.56 -4.04
C TRP A 113 7.97 3.93 -3.55
N SER A 114 8.53 4.98 -4.13
CA SER A 114 8.10 6.35 -3.87
C SER A 114 8.22 7.20 -5.13
N GLY A 115 7.32 8.16 -5.26
CA GLY A 115 7.32 9.08 -6.40
C GLY A 115 5.94 9.65 -6.67
N SER A 116 5.78 10.29 -7.82
CA SER A 116 4.48 10.79 -8.27
C SER A 116 3.73 9.72 -9.05
N VAL A 117 2.39 9.81 -9.06
CA VAL A 117 1.56 8.94 -9.91
C VAL A 117 1.73 9.38 -11.35
N GLY A 118 2.68 8.77 -12.03
CA GLY A 118 2.91 8.99 -13.45
C GLY A 118 2.90 7.67 -14.21
N SER A 119 3.38 7.72 -15.43
CA SER A 119 3.62 6.53 -16.22
C SER A 119 4.63 5.64 -15.50
N GLY A 120 4.32 4.38 -15.28
CA GLY A 120 5.23 3.41 -14.69
C GLY A 120 4.91 3.01 -13.26
N PHE A 121 4.16 3.81 -12.48
CA PHE A 121 3.85 3.43 -11.09
C PHE A 121 3.14 2.07 -11.02
N PHE A 122 2.12 1.87 -11.84
CA PHE A 122 1.34 0.62 -11.82
C PHE A 122 2.13 -0.57 -12.35
N ASP A 123 3.00 -0.35 -13.33
CA ASP A 123 3.91 -1.38 -13.82
C ASP A 123 4.90 -1.79 -12.75
N ASP A 124 5.47 -0.82 -12.04
CA ASP A 124 6.40 -1.07 -10.94
C ASP A 124 5.71 -1.81 -9.79
N MET A 125 4.48 -1.42 -9.45
CA MET A 125 3.68 -2.12 -8.44
C MET A 125 3.45 -3.57 -8.83
N LEU A 126 3.09 -3.82 -10.07
CA LEU A 126 2.86 -5.18 -10.56
C LEU A 126 4.13 -6.03 -10.53
N ASP A 127 5.28 -5.45 -10.86
CA ASP A 127 6.56 -6.12 -10.76
C ASP A 127 6.88 -6.50 -9.31
N ILE A 128 6.57 -5.62 -8.36
CA ILE A 128 6.72 -5.92 -6.93
C ILE A 128 5.81 -7.09 -6.52
N VAL A 129 4.57 -7.10 -6.98
CA VAL A 129 3.64 -8.19 -6.72
C VAL A 129 4.19 -9.51 -7.27
N ARG A 130 4.67 -9.51 -8.50
CA ARG A 130 5.28 -10.70 -9.10
C ARG A 130 6.44 -11.23 -8.27
N GLY A 131 7.29 -10.35 -7.79
CA GLY A 131 8.42 -10.72 -6.94
C GLY A 131 7.98 -11.37 -5.62
N ARG A 132 6.84 -10.92 -5.06
CA ARG A 132 6.30 -11.49 -3.82
C ARG A 132 5.74 -12.89 -4.00
N VAL A 133 5.16 -13.19 -5.16
CA VAL A 133 4.55 -14.51 -5.43
C VAL A 133 5.50 -15.45 -6.17
N GLY A 134 6.72 -15.03 -6.45
CA GLY A 134 7.73 -15.88 -7.09
C GLY A 134 7.52 -16.08 -8.60
N VAL A 135 6.92 -15.11 -9.26
CA VAL A 135 6.60 -15.19 -10.70
C VAL A 135 7.49 -14.23 -11.50
#